data_b7d7087f78daaf2218141ecf2b112554
#
_entry.id   b7d7087f78daaf2218141ecf2b112554
#
_cell.length_a   1.000
_cell.length_b   1.000
_cell.length_c   1.000
_cell.angle_alpha   90.00
_cell.angle_beta   90.00
_cell.angle_gamma   90.00
#
_symmetry.space_group_name_H-M   'P 1'
#
loop_
_entity.id
_entity.type
_entity.pdbx_description
1 polymer ?
#
loop_
_entity_poly.entity_id
_entity_poly.type
_entity_poly.pdbx_seq_one_letter_code
_entity_poly.pdbx_strand_id
1 'polypeptide(L)'
;MKTQWAKRVKLFQFIYHWLITKKNKPIALKCALVDFDLDLNWINVGEYILDNYEQLTKMIKPLISKDWTFERLSYVEQALLLSAYGEYLVLKTPKKIIIDQTLITTHNYSNNESYKFINAILDQLLN
;
A
#
# COMPACT_ATOMS: atom_id res chain seq x y z
N MET A 1 14.44 -10.97 -14.88
CA MET A 1 13.02 -11.10 -14.47
C MET A 1 12.87 -10.56 -13.06
N LYS A 2 11.90 -9.67 -12.84
CA LYS A 2 11.66 -9.10 -11.50
C LYS A 2 10.81 -10.06 -10.66
N THR A 3 11.20 -10.23 -9.40
CA THR A 3 10.41 -11.04 -8.46
C THR A 3 9.10 -10.34 -8.12
N GLN A 4 8.13 -11.09 -7.61
CA GLN A 4 6.88 -10.51 -7.13
C GLN A 4 7.13 -9.53 -5.97
N TRP A 5 8.10 -9.84 -5.10
CA TRP A 5 8.47 -8.92 -4.03
C TRP A 5 8.96 -7.59 -4.56
N ALA A 6 9.83 -7.61 -5.59
CA ALA A 6 10.33 -6.37 -6.20
C ALA A 6 9.19 -5.54 -6.79
N LYS A 7 8.21 -6.19 -7.38
CA LYS A 7 7.02 -5.50 -7.92
C LYS A 7 6.18 -4.87 -6.81
N ARG A 8 6.04 -5.55 -5.67
CA ARG A 8 5.34 -5.00 -4.51
C ARG A 8 6.05 -3.77 -3.96
N VAL A 9 7.37 -3.80 -3.90
CA VAL A 9 8.14 -2.64 -3.44
C VAL A 9 7.92 -1.46 -4.37
N LYS A 10 7.90 -1.68 -5.69
CA LYS A 10 7.63 -0.61 -6.65
C LYS A 10 6.23 -0.02 -6.51
N LEU A 11 5.23 -0.86 -6.28
CA LEU A 11 3.88 -0.38 -6.01
C LEU A 11 3.85 0.48 -4.75
N PHE A 12 4.47 0.01 -3.68
CA PHE A 12 4.57 0.75 -2.44
C PHE A 12 5.24 2.11 -2.67
N GLN A 13 6.35 2.15 -3.39
CA GLN A 13 7.06 3.39 -3.69
C GLN A 13 6.20 4.34 -4.53
N PHE A 14 5.45 3.82 -5.48
CA PHE A 14 4.53 4.62 -6.29
C PHE A 14 3.43 5.25 -5.42
N ILE A 15 2.80 4.46 -4.54
CA ILE A 15 1.74 4.97 -3.67
C ILE A 15 2.31 6.01 -2.69
N TYR A 16 3.50 5.76 -2.14
CA TYR A 16 4.19 6.72 -1.28
C TYR A 16 4.40 8.06 -2.01
N HIS A 17 4.90 7.98 -3.23
CA HIS A 17 5.11 9.18 -4.06
C HIS A 17 3.80 9.92 -4.32
N TRP A 18 2.73 9.19 -4.64
CA TRP A 18 1.42 9.79 -4.89
C TRP A 18 0.85 10.46 -3.63
N LEU A 19 1.01 9.84 -2.46
CA LEU A 19 0.53 10.44 -1.21
C LEU A 19 1.19 11.79 -0.94
N ILE A 20 2.45 11.94 -1.30
CA ILE A 20 3.20 13.19 -1.11
C ILE A 20 2.81 14.23 -2.17
N THR A 21 2.77 13.83 -3.44
CA THR A 21 2.60 14.76 -4.56
C THR A 21 1.15 15.08 -4.88
N LYS A 22 0.24 14.16 -4.61
CA LYS A 22 -1.20 14.30 -4.92
C LYS A 22 -1.47 14.68 -6.37
N LYS A 23 -0.65 14.19 -7.29
CA LYS A 23 -0.85 14.42 -8.72
C LYS A 23 -2.20 13.84 -9.18
N ASN A 24 -2.81 14.46 -10.18
CA ASN A 24 -4.06 13.94 -10.72
C ASN A 24 -3.81 12.56 -11.36
N LYS A 25 -4.89 11.79 -11.52
CA LYS A 25 -4.80 10.39 -11.95
C LYS A 25 -4.03 10.20 -13.26
N PRO A 26 -4.30 10.94 -14.37
CA PRO A 26 -3.55 10.71 -15.61
C PRO A 26 -2.05 10.90 -15.45
N ILE A 27 -1.63 11.94 -14.73
CA ILE A 27 -0.21 12.21 -14.49
C ILE A 27 0.38 11.14 -13.57
N ALA A 28 -0.35 10.76 -12.52
CA ALA A 28 0.11 9.74 -11.58
C ALA A 28 0.32 8.40 -12.29
N LEU A 29 -0.62 7.98 -13.15
CA LEU A 29 -0.49 6.72 -13.87
C LEU A 29 0.68 6.74 -14.87
N LYS A 30 0.96 7.89 -15.47
CA LYS A 30 2.14 8.02 -16.33
C LYS A 30 3.42 7.84 -15.51
N CYS A 31 3.48 8.39 -14.30
CA CYS A 31 4.61 8.19 -13.39
C CYS A 31 4.74 6.70 -13.02
N ALA A 32 3.63 6.01 -12.76
CA ALA A 32 3.66 4.59 -12.44
C ALA A 32 4.30 3.78 -13.56
N LEU A 33 3.96 4.11 -14.80
CA LEU A 33 4.46 3.40 -15.97
C LEU A 33 5.93 3.73 -16.27
N VAL A 34 6.27 5.02 -16.27
CA VAL A 34 7.58 5.49 -16.72
C VAL A 34 8.62 5.51 -15.58
N ASP A 35 8.27 6.14 -14.45
CA ASP A 35 9.24 6.35 -13.37
C ASP A 35 9.38 5.13 -12.46
N PHE A 36 8.28 4.40 -12.23
CA PHE A 36 8.29 3.24 -11.34
C PHE A 36 8.30 1.90 -12.09
N ASP A 37 8.16 1.94 -13.42
CA ASP A 37 8.25 0.73 -14.26
C ASP A 37 7.33 -0.39 -13.77
N LEU A 38 6.09 -0.03 -13.44
CA LEU A 38 5.09 -1.01 -13.04
C LEU A 38 4.53 -1.73 -14.27
N ASP A 39 4.35 -3.04 -14.18
CA ASP A 39 3.68 -3.78 -15.25
C ASP A 39 2.16 -3.62 -15.15
N LEU A 40 1.43 -4.15 -16.13
CA LEU A 40 0.00 -3.93 -16.26
C LEU A 40 -0.79 -4.35 -15.02
N ASN A 41 -0.48 -5.51 -14.44
CA ASN A 41 -1.20 -5.99 -13.25
C ASN A 41 -1.03 -5.05 -12.08
N TRP A 42 0.19 -4.55 -11.87
CA TRP A 42 0.50 -3.68 -10.74
C TRP A 42 0.04 -2.25 -10.98
N ILE A 43 -0.01 -1.79 -12.23
CA ILE A 43 -0.64 -0.52 -12.58
C ILE A 43 -2.13 -0.59 -12.25
N ASN A 44 -2.79 -1.71 -12.52
CA ASN A 44 -4.21 -1.88 -12.18
C ASN A 44 -4.44 -1.77 -10.68
N VAL A 45 -3.55 -2.34 -9.86
CA VAL A 45 -3.63 -2.19 -8.40
C VAL A 45 -3.47 -0.72 -8.01
N GLY A 46 -2.47 -0.06 -8.56
CA GLY A 46 -2.24 1.37 -8.29
C GLY A 46 -3.43 2.24 -8.67
N GLU A 47 -4.00 2.02 -9.85
CA GLU A 47 -5.17 2.75 -10.30
C GLU A 47 -6.36 2.53 -9.37
N TYR A 48 -6.58 1.29 -8.97
CA TYR A 48 -7.66 0.96 -8.03
C TYR A 48 -7.50 1.72 -6.71
N ILE A 49 -6.27 1.79 -6.20
CA ILE A 49 -6.00 2.50 -4.95
C ILE A 49 -6.30 4.00 -5.10
N LEU A 50 -5.87 4.61 -6.20
CA LEU A 50 -6.15 6.03 -6.45
C LEU A 50 -7.65 6.30 -6.56
N ASP A 51 -8.36 5.46 -7.31
CA ASP A 51 -9.80 5.63 -7.54
C ASP A 51 -10.64 5.40 -6.28
N ASN A 52 -10.15 4.56 -5.37
CA ASN A 52 -10.91 4.16 -4.18
C ASN A 52 -10.24 4.60 -2.89
N TYR A 53 -9.39 5.60 -2.94
CA TYR A 53 -8.59 6.05 -1.80
C TYR A 53 -9.46 6.31 -0.56
N GLU A 54 -10.55 7.07 -0.71
CA GLU A 54 -11.41 7.39 0.42
C GLU A 54 -12.10 6.17 1.00
N GLN A 55 -12.57 5.26 0.14
CA GLN A 55 -13.22 4.03 0.57
C GLN A 55 -12.24 3.13 1.31
N LEU A 56 -11.01 3.00 0.79
CA LEU A 56 -9.99 2.16 1.42
C LEU A 56 -9.59 2.71 2.77
N THR A 57 -9.41 4.02 2.89
CA THR A 57 -9.07 4.64 4.17
C THR A 57 -10.20 4.51 5.18
N LYS A 58 -11.46 4.55 4.75
CA LYS A 58 -12.61 4.31 5.62
C LYS A 58 -12.59 2.90 6.22
N MET A 59 -12.15 1.91 5.45
CA MET A 59 -12.07 0.53 5.93
C MET A 59 -10.91 0.34 6.92
N ILE A 60 -9.82 1.08 6.74
CA ILE A 60 -8.64 0.98 7.60
C ILE A 60 -8.86 1.73 8.92
N LYS A 61 -9.52 2.87 8.86
CA LYS A 61 -9.67 3.80 9.99
C LYS A 61 -10.17 3.15 11.29
N PRO A 62 -11.21 2.30 11.29
CA PRO A 62 -11.68 1.69 12.53
C PRO A 62 -10.67 0.76 13.21
N LEU A 63 -9.65 0.32 12.48
CA LEU A 63 -8.63 -0.60 12.99
C LEU A 63 -7.45 0.14 13.61
N ILE A 64 -7.42 1.46 13.48
CA ILE A 64 -6.38 2.31 14.08
C ILE A 64 -6.84 2.69 15.48
N SER A 65 -5.89 2.87 16.41
CA SER A 65 -6.17 3.30 17.78
C SER A 65 -7.05 4.57 17.79
N LYS A 66 -7.92 4.68 18.80
CA LYS A 66 -8.85 5.82 18.96
C LYS A 66 -8.14 7.18 18.95
N ASP A 67 -6.90 7.22 19.40
CA ASP A 67 -6.15 8.47 19.49
C ASP A 67 -5.44 8.85 18.19
N TRP A 68 -5.57 8.02 17.13
CA TRP A 68 -4.91 8.23 15.86
C TRP A 68 -5.89 8.23 14.71
N THR A 69 -5.57 8.98 13.68
CA THR A 69 -6.31 8.97 12.42
C THR A 69 -5.38 8.47 11.33
N PHE A 70 -5.95 8.06 10.19
CA PHE A 70 -5.14 7.60 9.06
C PHE A 70 -4.15 8.69 8.62
N GLU A 71 -4.60 9.94 8.59
CA GLU A 71 -3.79 11.08 8.14
C GLU A 71 -2.61 11.38 9.07
N ARG A 72 -2.66 10.91 10.33
CA ARG A 72 -1.57 11.10 11.29
C ARG A 72 -0.51 10.02 11.18
N LEU A 73 -0.77 8.94 10.46
CA LEU A 73 0.23 7.93 10.19
C LEU A 73 1.29 8.51 9.25
N SER A 74 2.52 8.00 9.34
CA SER A 74 3.55 8.39 8.38
C SER A 74 3.12 8.00 6.97
N TYR A 75 3.64 8.68 5.95
CA TYR A 75 3.33 8.30 4.56
C TYR A 75 3.83 6.89 4.25
N VAL A 76 4.91 6.45 4.88
CA VAL A 76 5.39 5.06 4.72
C VAL A 76 4.33 4.09 5.21
N GLU A 77 3.79 4.29 6.41
CA GLU A 77 2.76 3.42 6.97
C GLU A 77 1.48 3.45 6.14
N GLN A 78 1.06 4.65 5.71
CA GLN A 78 -0.10 4.77 4.85
C GLN A 78 0.08 4.00 3.55
N ALA A 79 1.23 4.16 2.91
CA ALA A 79 1.53 3.50 1.64
C ALA A 79 1.59 1.97 1.79
N LEU A 80 2.17 1.48 2.89
CA LEU A 80 2.23 0.05 3.16
C LEU A 80 0.83 -0.55 3.29
N LEU A 81 -0.05 0.11 4.05
CA LEU A 81 -1.41 -0.37 4.26
C LEU A 81 -2.23 -0.33 2.97
N LEU A 82 -2.16 0.77 2.24
CA LEU A 82 -2.91 0.91 0.99
C LEU A 82 -2.45 -0.08 -0.07
N SER A 83 -1.14 -0.25 -0.21
CA SER A 83 -0.57 -1.17 -1.21
C SER A 83 -0.96 -2.61 -0.91
N ALA A 84 -0.86 -3.03 0.35
CA ALA A 84 -1.22 -4.38 0.77
C ALA A 84 -2.72 -4.63 0.56
N TYR A 85 -3.55 -3.69 0.94
CA TYR A 85 -5.00 -3.84 0.82
C TYR A 85 -5.42 -3.85 -0.66
N GLY A 86 -4.85 -2.97 -1.46
CA GLY A 86 -5.12 -2.93 -2.90
C GLY A 86 -4.74 -4.24 -3.60
N GLU A 87 -3.58 -4.79 -3.29
CA GLU A 87 -3.16 -6.07 -3.84
C GLU A 87 -4.13 -7.18 -3.46
N TYR A 88 -4.55 -7.21 -2.20
CA TYR A 88 -5.49 -8.21 -1.72
C TYR A 88 -6.82 -8.15 -2.47
N LEU A 89 -7.34 -6.94 -2.68
CA LEU A 89 -8.64 -6.76 -3.32
C LEU A 89 -8.59 -6.99 -4.84
N VAL A 90 -7.53 -6.57 -5.51
CA VAL A 90 -7.43 -6.62 -6.97
C VAL A 90 -6.83 -7.95 -7.46
N LEU A 91 -5.69 -8.35 -6.92
CA LEU A 91 -4.99 -9.55 -7.39
C LEU A 91 -5.39 -10.82 -6.64
N LYS A 92 -6.15 -10.68 -5.56
CA LYS A 92 -6.61 -11.80 -4.74
C LYS A 92 -5.47 -12.62 -4.17
N THR A 93 -4.32 -11.99 -3.93
CA THR A 93 -3.17 -12.66 -3.31
C THR A 93 -3.56 -13.13 -1.91
N PRO A 94 -3.17 -14.36 -1.51
CA PRO A 94 -3.51 -14.87 -0.18
C PRO A 94 -3.02 -13.96 0.94
N LYS A 95 -3.83 -13.79 1.96
CA LYS A 95 -3.55 -12.94 3.13
C LYS A 95 -2.17 -13.18 3.71
N LYS A 96 -1.80 -14.44 3.93
CA LYS A 96 -0.51 -14.78 4.53
C LYS A 96 0.66 -14.27 3.71
N ILE A 97 0.59 -14.38 2.40
CA ILE A 97 1.65 -13.93 1.50
C ILE A 97 1.77 -12.41 1.56
N ILE A 98 0.63 -11.71 1.52
CA ILE A 98 0.63 -10.25 1.60
C ILE A 98 1.24 -9.77 2.91
N ILE A 99 0.84 -10.35 4.04
CA ILE A 99 1.36 -9.97 5.35
C ILE A 99 2.85 -10.22 5.43
N ASP A 100 3.32 -11.41 5.05
CA ASP A 100 4.74 -11.75 5.10
C ASP A 100 5.58 -10.77 4.27
N GLN A 101 5.13 -10.48 3.03
CA GLN A 101 5.87 -9.59 2.13
C GLN A 101 5.82 -8.14 2.59
N THR A 102 4.67 -7.69 3.10
CA THR A 102 4.52 -6.33 3.62
C THR A 102 5.39 -6.11 4.84
N LEU A 103 5.49 -7.11 5.71
CA LEU A 103 6.35 -7.02 6.90
C LEU A 103 7.83 -6.94 6.54
N ILE A 104 8.28 -7.64 5.49
CA ILE A 104 9.65 -7.50 5.00
C ILE A 104 9.91 -6.07 4.53
N THR A 105 8.99 -5.50 3.75
CA THR A 105 9.10 -4.12 3.28
C THR A 105 9.07 -3.14 4.46
N THR A 106 8.19 -3.37 5.43
CA THR A 106 8.12 -2.53 6.63
C THR A 106 9.45 -2.53 7.37
N HIS A 107 10.04 -3.71 7.52
CA HIS A 107 11.33 -3.84 8.19
C HIS A 107 12.44 -3.05 7.49
N ASN A 108 12.41 -3.00 6.16
CA ASN A 108 13.40 -2.28 5.36
C ASN A 108 13.20 -0.76 5.35
N TYR A 109 11.97 -0.27 5.47
CA TYR A 109 11.63 1.14 5.29
C TYR A 109 11.12 1.82 6.55
N SER A 110 10.92 1.10 7.64
CA SER A 110 10.36 1.64 8.87
C SER A 110 11.01 0.99 10.10
N ASN A 111 10.33 1.02 11.25
CA ASN A 111 10.89 0.54 12.52
C ASN A 111 10.03 -0.58 13.13
N ASN A 112 10.48 -1.10 14.29
CA ASN A 112 9.80 -2.22 14.96
C ASN A 112 8.38 -1.88 15.44
N GLU A 113 8.12 -0.64 15.82
CA GLU A 113 6.79 -0.23 16.23
C GLU A 113 5.83 -0.25 15.05
N SER A 114 6.28 0.26 13.90
CA SER A 114 5.50 0.19 12.66
C SER A 114 5.25 -1.26 12.26
N TYR A 115 6.25 -2.13 12.41
CA TYR A 115 6.12 -3.55 12.10
C TYR A 115 4.94 -4.18 12.86
N LYS A 116 4.88 -3.97 14.18
CA LYS A 116 3.79 -4.53 15.01
C LYS A 116 2.45 -3.95 14.65
N PHE A 117 2.42 -2.65 14.43
CA PHE A 117 1.22 -1.89 14.08
C PHE A 117 0.64 -2.36 12.74
N ILE A 118 1.48 -2.43 11.71
CA ILE A 118 1.06 -2.87 10.37
C ILE A 118 0.54 -4.32 10.42
N ASN A 119 1.26 -5.21 11.10
CA ASN A 119 0.84 -6.60 11.24
C ASN A 119 -0.55 -6.71 11.87
N ALA A 120 -0.78 -5.99 12.95
CA ALA A 120 -2.06 -6.02 13.67
C ALA A 120 -3.22 -5.54 12.79
N ILE A 121 -3.00 -4.45 12.05
CA ILE A 121 -4.04 -3.90 11.18
C ILE A 121 -4.33 -4.86 10.02
N LEU A 122 -3.29 -5.35 9.33
CA LEU A 122 -3.48 -6.25 8.19
C LEU A 122 -4.16 -7.55 8.59
N ASP A 123 -3.85 -8.06 9.77
CA ASP A 123 -4.48 -9.29 10.26
C ASP A 123 -6.00 -9.15 10.36
N GLN A 124 -6.49 -7.99 10.73
CA GLN A 124 -7.93 -7.72 10.83
C GLN A 124 -8.53 -7.27 9.50
N LEU A 125 -7.79 -6.50 8.71
CA LEU A 125 -8.27 -5.91 7.47
C LEU A 125 -8.43 -6.95 6.36
N LEU A 126 -7.50 -7.88 6.25
CA LEU A 126 -7.47 -8.88 5.18
C LEU A 126 -8.22 -10.16 5.60
N ASN A 127 -9.50 -10.07 5.64
CA ASN A 127 -10.33 -11.25 5.99
C ASN A 127 -11.16 -11.73 4.84
#